data_6f330b08fbc7fd8cc9ed3c2bbde66b1b
#
_entry.id   6f330b08fbc7fd8cc9ed3c2bbde66b1b
#
_cell.length_a   1.000
_cell.length_b   1.000
_cell.length_c   1.000
_cell.angle_alpha   90.00
_cell.angle_beta   90.00
_cell.angle_gamma   90.00
#
_symmetry.space_group_name_H-M   'P 1'
#
loop_
_entity.id
_entity.type
_entity.pdbx_description
1 polymer ?
#
loop_
_entity_poly.entity_id
_entity_poly.type
_entity_poly.pdbx_seq_one_letter_code
_entity_poly.pdbx_strand_id
1 'polypeptide(L)'
;MPDPMSVASGICAAGALLSSWQLRRRAMRAEAELEHLQAELAAERHAASHDPLTGLPNRRAFYRLAATLLTDSSGRSLVAVVLDLDDFKQINDQYGHAAGDQVLISMAQRLAAFAGDNPVARLGGDEFAGLLVTPTVDRRWIDHASRRLYEMLAAPIAMGGFSLRVTASVGLAPVTGPAQLTEALRRADAEMYRAKSLSPGRQARQLVDTAHLE
;
A
#
# COMPACT_ATOMS: atom_id res chain seq x y z
N MET A 1 -19.66 75.72 4.04
CA MET A 1 -18.61 75.01 4.74
C MET A 1 -19.21 73.66 5.15
N PRO A 2 -18.56 72.54 4.95
CA PRO A 2 -19.09 71.25 5.43
C PRO A 2 -19.11 71.28 6.98
N ASP A 3 -20.15 70.70 7.55
CA ASP A 3 -20.36 70.58 8.95
C ASP A 3 -19.27 69.68 9.60
N PRO A 4 -18.53 70.14 10.62
CA PRO A 4 -17.44 69.35 11.22
C PRO A 4 -17.92 68.04 11.77
N MET A 5 -19.17 67.86 12.12
CA MET A 5 -19.75 66.59 12.54
C MET A 5 -19.87 65.59 11.39
N SER A 6 -20.18 66.03 10.18
CA SER A 6 -20.28 65.15 8.99
C SER A 6 -18.91 64.65 8.52
N VAL A 7 -17.86 65.45 8.63
CA VAL A 7 -16.48 65.10 8.32
C VAL A 7 -15.94 64.05 9.32
N ALA A 8 -16.18 64.25 10.59
CA ALA A 8 -15.78 63.31 11.64
C ALA A 8 -16.46 61.94 11.47
N SER A 9 -17.75 61.92 11.17
CA SER A 9 -18.52 60.71 10.90
C SER A 9 -17.98 59.93 9.68
N GLY A 10 -17.61 60.64 8.61
CA GLY A 10 -17.00 60.04 7.41
C GLY A 10 -15.65 59.40 7.67
N ILE A 11 -14.80 60.05 8.49
CA ILE A 11 -13.49 59.50 8.87
C ILE A 11 -13.65 58.24 9.71
N CYS A 12 -14.55 58.21 10.67
CA CYS A 12 -14.84 57.03 11.48
C CYS A 12 -15.37 55.87 10.64
N ALA A 13 -16.26 56.10 9.69
CA ALA A 13 -16.79 55.08 8.79
C ALA A 13 -15.70 54.50 7.88
N ALA A 14 -14.84 55.34 7.31
CA ALA A 14 -13.71 54.93 6.49
C ALA A 14 -12.70 54.07 7.32
N GLY A 15 -12.41 54.45 8.54
CA GLY A 15 -11.57 53.70 9.45
C GLY A 15 -12.15 52.33 9.81
N ALA A 16 -13.46 52.23 10.03
CA ALA A 16 -14.14 50.97 10.30
C ALA A 16 -14.13 50.02 9.08
N LEU A 17 -14.33 50.59 7.88
CA LEU A 17 -14.26 49.80 6.63
C LEU A 17 -12.85 49.28 6.35
N LEU A 18 -11.82 50.09 6.54
CA LEU A 18 -10.43 49.69 6.42
C LEU A 18 -10.06 48.60 7.43
N SER A 19 -10.48 48.76 8.68
CA SER A 19 -10.24 47.78 9.74
C SER A 19 -10.94 46.44 9.41
N SER A 20 -12.20 46.48 8.98
CA SER A 20 -12.96 45.27 8.60
C SER A 20 -12.35 44.59 7.39
N TRP A 21 -11.87 45.34 6.39
CA TRP A 21 -11.15 44.80 5.23
C TRP A 21 -9.83 44.16 5.64
N GLN A 22 -9.05 44.79 6.50
CA GLN A 22 -7.81 44.25 7.01
C GLN A 22 -8.03 42.95 7.81
N LEU A 23 -9.07 42.90 8.65
CA LEU A 23 -9.44 41.69 9.39
C LEU A 23 -9.85 40.56 8.47
N ARG A 24 -10.71 40.84 7.49
CA ARG A 24 -11.09 39.83 6.47
C ARG A 24 -9.88 39.32 5.71
N ARG A 25 -8.97 40.21 5.27
CA ARG A 25 -7.76 39.83 4.56
C ARG A 25 -6.81 38.97 5.41
N ARG A 26 -6.74 39.27 6.74
CA ARG A 26 -5.97 38.42 7.68
C ARG A 26 -6.62 37.06 7.87
N ALA A 27 -7.95 37.02 8.02
CA ALA A 27 -8.68 35.75 8.14
C ALA A 27 -8.48 34.84 6.90
N MET A 28 -8.68 35.39 5.69
CA MET A 28 -8.44 34.63 4.44
C MET A 28 -7.00 34.11 4.32
N ARG A 29 -6.02 34.90 4.78
CA ARG A 29 -4.61 34.41 4.77
C ARG A 29 -4.37 33.30 5.77
N ALA A 30 -4.93 33.43 6.98
CA ALA A 30 -4.84 32.40 8.02
C ALA A 30 -5.54 31.11 7.61
N GLU A 31 -6.70 31.21 6.94
CA GLU A 31 -7.41 30.06 6.36
C GLU A 31 -6.58 29.36 5.29
N ALA A 32 -6.00 30.10 4.34
CA ALA A 32 -5.15 29.54 3.29
C ALA A 32 -3.87 28.87 3.85
N GLU A 33 -3.27 29.48 4.88
CA GLU A 33 -2.10 28.91 5.56
C GLU A 33 -2.46 27.62 6.32
N LEU A 34 -3.63 27.59 6.96
CA LEU A 34 -4.15 26.40 7.63
C LEU A 34 -4.40 25.27 6.65
N GLU A 35 -5.04 25.55 5.51
CA GLU A 35 -5.26 24.56 4.45
C GLU A 35 -3.93 24.01 3.90
N HIS A 36 -2.94 24.87 3.69
CA HIS A 36 -1.62 24.47 3.24
C HIS A 36 -0.93 23.54 4.24
N LEU A 37 -0.89 23.94 5.52
CA LEU A 37 -0.31 23.10 6.59
C LEU A 37 -1.03 21.77 6.77
N GLN A 38 -2.35 21.75 6.61
CA GLN A 38 -3.13 20.50 6.65
C GLN A 38 -2.78 19.57 5.48
N ALA A 39 -2.61 20.13 4.28
CA ALA A 39 -2.20 19.38 3.10
C ALA A 39 -0.77 18.80 3.25
N GLU A 40 0.18 19.61 3.75
CA GLU A 40 1.54 19.15 4.05
C GLU A 40 1.53 18.03 5.09
N LEU A 41 0.80 18.19 6.18
CA LEU A 41 0.70 17.18 7.22
C LEU A 41 0.05 15.88 6.70
N ALA A 42 -0.95 15.99 5.81
CA ALA A 42 -1.56 14.84 5.17
C ALA A 42 -0.57 14.11 4.25
N ALA A 43 0.21 14.86 3.46
CA ALA A 43 1.24 14.32 2.59
C ALA A 43 2.36 13.61 3.39
N GLU A 44 2.84 14.24 4.47
CA GLU A 44 3.84 13.64 5.37
C GLU A 44 3.31 12.36 6.04
N ARG A 45 2.06 12.37 6.51
CA ARG A 45 1.43 11.17 7.09
C ARG A 45 1.28 10.06 6.06
N HIS A 46 0.94 10.39 4.84
CA HIS A 46 0.87 9.42 3.74
C HIS A 46 2.25 8.83 3.46
N ALA A 47 3.26 9.66 3.27
CA ALA A 47 4.65 9.23 3.06
C ALA A 47 5.19 8.38 4.22
N ALA A 48 4.85 8.72 5.47
CA ALA A 48 5.25 7.96 6.65
C ALA A 48 4.53 6.61 6.80
N SER A 49 3.44 6.37 6.03
CA SER A 49 2.59 5.19 6.15
C SER A 49 2.56 4.30 4.91
N HIS A 50 3.10 4.74 3.78
CA HIS A 50 3.08 3.98 2.53
C HIS A 50 4.49 3.76 1.98
N ASP A 51 4.64 2.72 1.19
CA ASP A 51 5.84 2.47 0.39
C ASP A 51 5.81 3.37 -0.84
N PRO A 52 6.84 4.18 -1.09
CA PRO A 52 6.83 5.19 -2.15
C PRO A 52 6.86 4.59 -3.56
N LEU A 53 7.33 3.35 -3.72
CA LEU A 53 7.39 2.68 -5.01
C LEU A 53 6.06 2.04 -5.39
N THR A 54 5.46 1.31 -4.46
CA THR A 54 4.28 0.48 -4.74
C THR A 54 2.96 1.14 -4.37
N GLY A 55 2.99 2.19 -3.54
CA GLY A 55 1.81 2.84 -3.00
C GLY A 55 1.06 2.01 -1.93
N LEU A 56 1.52 0.81 -1.64
CA LEU A 56 0.93 0.01 -0.56
C LEU A 56 1.30 0.56 0.82
N PRO A 57 0.50 0.28 1.85
CA PRO A 57 0.91 0.45 3.22
C PRO A 57 2.30 -0.13 3.49
N ASN A 58 3.12 0.59 4.23
CA ASN A 58 4.39 0.07 4.70
C ASN A 58 4.20 -0.85 5.92
N ARG A 59 5.27 -1.50 6.39
CA ARG A 59 5.26 -2.38 7.56
C ARG A 59 4.53 -1.75 8.77
N ARG A 60 4.83 -0.50 9.08
CA ARG A 60 4.24 0.20 10.24
C ARG A 60 2.73 0.41 10.08
N ALA A 61 2.30 0.82 8.91
CA ALA A 61 0.88 1.01 8.62
C ALA A 61 0.12 -0.31 8.61
N PHE A 62 0.72 -1.38 8.10
CA PHE A 62 0.13 -2.71 8.10
C PHE A 62 -0.26 -3.17 9.50
N TYR A 63 0.64 -3.08 10.47
CA TYR A 63 0.33 -3.48 11.84
C TYR A 63 -0.79 -2.67 12.48
N ARG A 64 -0.88 -1.37 12.15
CA ARG A 64 -2.00 -0.53 12.63
C ARG A 64 -3.33 -0.95 12.01
N LEU A 65 -3.37 -1.14 10.69
CA LEU A 65 -4.57 -1.58 9.96
C LEU A 65 -5.02 -2.97 10.42
N ALA A 66 -4.07 -3.88 10.58
CA ALA A 66 -4.35 -5.22 11.08
C ALA A 66 -4.90 -5.20 12.52
N ALA A 67 -4.38 -4.35 13.40
CA ALA A 67 -4.90 -4.21 14.76
C ALA A 67 -6.36 -3.72 14.76
N THR A 68 -6.70 -2.73 13.92
CA THR A 68 -8.09 -2.27 13.76
C THR A 68 -8.98 -3.40 13.24
N LEU A 69 -8.55 -4.10 12.19
CA LEU A 69 -9.32 -5.19 11.60
C LEU A 69 -9.57 -6.34 12.59
N LEU A 70 -8.60 -6.64 13.45
CA LEU A 70 -8.72 -7.65 14.48
C LEU A 70 -9.76 -7.30 15.55
N THR A 71 -9.90 -6.02 15.88
CA THR A 71 -10.96 -5.55 16.82
C THR A 71 -12.35 -5.56 16.19
N ASP A 72 -12.45 -5.24 14.89
CA ASP A 72 -13.72 -5.08 14.17
C ASP A 72 -14.26 -6.42 13.59
N SER A 73 -13.43 -7.45 13.54
CA SER A 73 -13.75 -8.71 12.86
C SER A 73 -14.54 -9.72 13.74
N SER A 74 -15.37 -9.24 14.67
CA SER A 74 -16.17 -10.10 15.57
C SER A 74 -16.89 -11.23 14.81
N GLY A 75 -16.45 -12.47 15.03
CA GLY A 75 -17.08 -13.69 14.46
C GLY A 75 -16.63 -14.03 13.02
N ARG A 76 -15.71 -13.29 12.41
CA ARG A 76 -15.10 -13.63 11.11
C ARG A 76 -13.70 -14.22 11.29
N SER A 77 -13.36 -15.14 10.41
CA SER A 77 -12.02 -15.75 10.42
C SER A 77 -11.04 -14.86 9.67
N LEU A 78 -9.80 -14.83 10.15
CA LEU A 78 -8.72 -14.05 9.56
C LEU A 78 -7.56 -14.97 9.15
N VAL A 79 -6.93 -14.66 8.03
CA VAL A 79 -5.76 -15.37 7.50
C VAL A 79 -4.66 -14.38 7.22
N ALA A 80 -3.50 -14.58 7.86
CA ALA A 80 -2.27 -13.88 7.53
C ALA A 80 -1.67 -14.45 6.26
N VAL A 81 -1.20 -13.59 5.38
CA VAL A 81 -0.48 -13.91 4.14
C VAL A 81 0.90 -13.29 4.22
N VAL A 82 1.93 -14.04 3.85
CA VAL A 82 3.28 -13.54 3.63
C VAL A 82 3.74 -14.05 2.28
N LEU A 83 4.39 -13.22 1.51
CA LEU A 83 4.99 -13.61 0.24
C LEU A 83 6.33 -12.91 0.02
N ASP A 84 7.19 -13.59 -0.74
CA ASP A 84 8.52 -13.15 -1.12
C ASP A 84 8.75 -13.51 -2.60
N LEU A 85 9.33 -12.60 -3.38
CA LEU A 85 9.58 -12.84 -4.80
C LEU A 85 10.77 -13.79 -5.00
N ASP A 86 10.56 -14.82 -5.79
CA ASP A 86 11.60 -15.77 -6.10
C ASP A 86 12.65 -15.12 -7.01
N ASP A 87 13.93 -15.26 -6.63
CA ASP A 87 15.09 -14.80 -7.40
C ASP A 87 15.08 -13.30 -7.77
N PHE A 88 14.42 -12.43 -6.97
CA PHE A 88 14.28 -11.01 -7.28
C PHE A 88 15.62 -10.29 -7.49
N LYS A 89 16.64 -10.64 -6.71
CA LYS A 89 18.00 -10.09 -6.91
C LYS A 89 18.52 -10.37 -8.32
N GLN A 90 18.30 -11.57 -8.85
CA GLN A 90 18.78 -11.92 -10.19
C GLN A 90 18.01 -11.15 -11.28
N ILE A 91 16.72 -10.80 -11.03
CA ILE A 91 15.97 -9.94 -11.94
C ILE A 91 16.63 -8.56 -12.02
N ASN A 92 16.97 -7.97 -10.87
CA ASN A 92 17.72 -6.71 -10.83
C ASN A 92 19.08 -6.81 -11.53
N ASP A 93 19.84 -7.88 -11.28
CA ASP A 93 21.18 -8.09 -11.84
C ASP A 93 21.12 -8.26 -13.36
N GLN A 94 20.07 -8.89 -13.89
CA GLN A 94 19.92 -9.19 -15.32
C GLN A 94 19.24 -8.07 -16.12
N TYR A 95 18.19 -7.44 -15.57
CA TYR A 95 17.32 -6.50 -16.29
C TYR A 95 17.41 -5.06 -15.74
N GLY A 96 18.21 -4.86 -14.70
CA GLY A 96 18.34 -3.58 -14.03
C GLY A 96 17.25 -3.25 -13.02
N HIS A 97 17.52 -2.29 -12.14
CA HIS A 97 16.60 -1.91 -11.06
C HIS A 97 15.25 -1.37 -11.56
N ALA A 98 15.21 -0.70 -12.72
CA ALA A 98 13.94 -0.23 -13.28
C ALA A 98 12.98 -1.38 -13.63
N ALA A 99 13.51 -2.52 -14.10
CA ALA A 99 12.71 -3.72 -14.32
C ALA A 99 12.26 -4.35 -13.00
N GLY A 100 13.13 -4.40 -12.00
CA GLY A 100 12.78 -4.82 -10.64
C GLY A 100 11.68 -3.97 -10.02
N ASP A 101 11.75 -2.66 -10.17
CA ASP A 101 10.72 -1.73 -9.70
C ASP A 101 9.37 -2.02 -10.37
N GLN A 102 9.36 -2.23 -11.69
CA GLN A 102 8.14 -2.59 -12.42
C GLN A 102 7.56 -3.94 -11.95
N VAL A 103 8.41 -4.92 -11.60
CA VAL A 103 7.99 -6.18 -11.00
C VAL A 103 7.33 -5.93 -9.64
N LEU A 104 7.96 -5.16 -8.76
CA LEU A 104 7.40 -4.84 -7.43
C LEU A 104 6.05 -4.13 -7.52
N ILE A 105 5.91 -3.16 -8.42
CA ILE A 105 4.65 -2.45 -8.68
C ILE A 105 3.57 -3.44 -9.15
N SER A 106 3.91 -4.31 -10.11
CA SER A 106 2.96 -5.30 -10.64
C SER A 106 2.51 -6.29 -9.58
N MET A 107 3.42 -6.75 -8.73
CA MET A 107 3.10 -7.67 -7.62
C MET A 107 2.23 -7.01 -6.58
N ALA A 108 2.51 -5.76 -6.23
CA ALA A 108 1.69 -4.95 -5.32
C ALA A 108 0.24 -4.80 -5.83
N GLN A 109 0.08 -4.47 -7.10
CA GLN A 109 -1.24 -4.33 -7.74
C GLN A 109 -2.01 -5.66 -7.74
N ARG A 110 -1.35 -6.77 -8.05
CA ARG A 110 -1.95 -8.12 -8.06
C ARG A 110 -2.36 -8.56 -6.65
N LEU A 111 -1.49 -8.33 -5.67
CA LEU A 111 -1.81 -8.64 -4.28
C LEU A 111 -2.99 -7.81 -3.77
N ALA A 112 -3.02 -6.51 -4.07
CA ALA A 112 -4.15 -5.65 -3.73
C ALA A 112 -5.45 -6.10 -4.40
N ALA A 113 -5.41 -6.45 -5.69
CA ALA A 113 -6.55 -6.98 -6.42
C ALA A 113 -7.06 -8.32 -5.85
N PHE A 114 -6.14 -9.18 -5.38
CA PHE A 114 -6.50 -10.43 -4.72
C PHE A 114 -7.17 -10.20 -3.36
N ALA A 115 -6.64 -9.26 -2.59
CA ALA A 115 -7.11 -8.99 -1.22
C ALA A 115 -8.40 -8.16 -1.17
N GLY A 116 -8.73 -7.40 -2.24
CA GLY A 116 -9.86 -6.47 -2.23
C GLY A 116 -9.69 -5.40 -1.16
N ASP A 117 -10.69 -5.25 -0.28
CA ASP A 117 -10.67 -4.25 0.81
C ASP A 117 -9.81 -4.66 2.02
N ASN A 118 -9.18 -5.83 1.97
CA ASN A 118 -8.34 -6.29 3.07
C ASN A 118 -6.97 -5.63 3.05
N PRO A 119 -6.35 -5.35 4.21
CA PRO A 119 -5.07 -4.70 4.29
C PRO A 119 -3.95 -5.59 3.71
N VAL A 120 -3.20 -5.01 2.79
CA VAL A 120 -1.96 -5.56 2.26
C VAL A 120 -0.86 -4.50 2.37
N ALA A 121 0.39 -4.93 2.39
CA ALA A 121 1.53 -4.05 2.59
C ALA A 121 2.79 -4.60 1.94
N ARG A 122 3.73 -3.71 1.63
CA ARG A 122 5.11 -4.06 1.38
C ARG A 122 5.91 -3.94 2.67
N LEU A 123 6.54 -5.03 3.10
CA LEU A 123 7.29 -5.06 4.36
C LEU A 123 8.72 -4.55 4.21
N GLY A 124 9.27 -4.62 3.01
CA GLY A 124 10.61 -4.17 2.62
C GLY A 124 11.20 -5.08 1.54
N GLY A 125 12.12 -4.57 0.73
CA GLY A 125 12.71 -5.37 -0.36
C GLY A 125 11.66 -5.95 -1.30
N ASP A 126 11.62 -7.27 -1.38
CA ASP A 126 10.71 -8.11 -2.17
C ASP A 126 9.63 -8.82 -1.32
N GLU A 127 9.52 -8.45 -0.04
CA GLU A 127 8.57 -9.04 0.92
C GLU A 127 7.25 -8.25 0.99
N PHE A 128 6.12 -8.97 0.95
CA PHE A 128 4.79 -8.42 1.13
C PHE A 128 4.00 -9.22 2.17
N ALA A 129 3.02 -8.57 2.78
CA ALA A 129 2.09 -9.23 3.69
C ALA A 129 0.65 -8.79 3.44
N GLY A 130 -0.29 -9.60 3.91
CA GLY A 130 -1.71 -9.30 3.90
C GLY A 130 -2.43 -9.91 5.09
N LEU A 131 -3.62 -9.40 5.40
CA LEU A 131 -4.53 -9.97 6.37
C LEU A 131 -5.92 -10.05 5.74
N LEU A 132 -6.36 -11.27 5.44
CA LEU A 132 -7.61 -11.54 4.72
C LEU A 132 -8.73 -11.90 5.68
N VAL A 133 -9.90 -11.32 5.46
CA VAL A 133 -11.14 -11.70 6.15
C VAL A 133 -11.86 -12.75 5.32
N THR A 134 -12.28 -13.83 5.97
CA THR A 134 -13.03 -14.92 5.33
C THR A 134 -14.13 -15.44 6.26
N PRO A 135 -15.26 -15.94 5.73
CA PRO A 135 -16.30 -16.54 6.55
C PRO A 135 -15.84 -17.76 7.33
N THR A 136 -14.98 -18.59 6.70
CA THR A 136 -14.46 -19.82 7.29
C THR A 136 -13.01 -20.01 6.88
N VAL A 137 -12.21 -20.60 7.77
CA VAL A 137 -10.82 -21.02 7.45
C VAL A 137 -10.73 -22.52 7.67
N ASP A 138 -10.68 -23.26 6.58
CA ASP A 138 -10.31 -24.66 6.56
C ASP A 138 -9.13 -24.89 5.60
N ARG A 139 -8.62 -26.11 5.58
CA ARG A 139 -7.48 -26.48 4.73
C ARG A 139 -7.80 -26.29 3.25
N ARG A 140 -9.04 -26.59 2.83
CA ARG A 140 -9.47 -26.45 1.42
C ARG A 140 -9.46 -24.99 0.99
N TRP A 141 -9.92 -24.10 1.86
CA TRP A 141 -9.90 -22.66 1.60
C TRP A 141 -8.47 -22.16 1.46
N ILE A 142 -7.57 -22.55 2.39
CA ILE A 142 -6.15 -22.16 2.34
C ILE A 142 -5.50 -22.66 1.05
N ASP A 143 -5.69 -23.93 0.68
CA ASP A 143 -5.12 -24.52 -0.54
C ASP A 143 -5.66 -23.83 -1.80
N HIS A 144 -6.94 -23.47 -1.83
CA HIS A 144 -7.55 -22.75 -2.94
C HIS A 144 -7.03 -21.30 -3.03
N ALA A 145 -6.98 -20.59 -1.92
CA ALA A 145 -6.49 -19.21 -1.85
C ALA A 145 -5.01 -19.13 -2.26
N SER A 146 -4.17 -20.05 -1.76
CA SER A 146 -2.75 -20.15 -2.14
C SER A 146 -2.59 -20.35 -3.64
N ARG A 147 -3.33 -21.30 -4.22
CA ARG A 147 -3.25 -21.59 -5.67
C ARG A 147 -3.67 -20.38 -6.50
N ARG A 148 -4.82 -19.79 -6.16
CA ARG A 148 -5.33 -18.62 -6.87
C ARG A 148 -4.38 -17.43 -6.79
N LEU A 149 -3.79 -17.18 -5.62
CA LEU A 149 -2.80 -16.12 -5.43
C LEU A 149 -1.54 -16.41 -6.26
N TYR A 150 -1.02 -17.62 -6.21
CA TYR A 150 0.13 -18.04 -7.02
C TYR A 150 -0.11 -17.83 -8.53
N GLU A 151 -1.25 -18.30 -9.06
CA GLU A 151 -1.61 -18.14 -10.46
C GLU A 151 -1.68 -16.66 -10.87
N MET A 152 -2.26 -15.83 -10.03
CA MET A 152 -2.37 -14.38 -10.27
C MET A 152 -1.01 -13.71 -10.27
N LEU A 153 -0.14 -14.05 -9.30
CA LEU A 153 1.21 -13.49 -9.20
C LEU A 153 2.10 -13.94 -10.36
N ALA A 154 2.01 -15.20 -10.80
CA ALA A 154 2.80 -15.77 -11.88
C ALA A 154 2.39 -15.32 -13.29
N ALA A 155 1.34 -14.51 -13.44
CA ALA A 155 0.95 -13.96 -14.73
C ALA A 155 2.09 -13.12 -15.34
N PRO A 156 2.29 -13.13 -16.67
CA PRO A 156 3.33 -12.35 -17.32
C PRO A 156 3.23 -10.84 -17.02
N ILE A 157 4.37 -10.19 -16.89
CA ILE A 157 4.50 -8.73 -16.71
C ILE A 157 5.09 -8.17 -18.00
N ALA A 158 4.39 -7.22 -18.64
CA ALA A 158 4.88 -6.58 -19.86
C ALA A 158 6.01 -5.59 -19.51
N MET A 159 7.13 -5.70 -20.23
CA MET A 159 8.37 -4.94 -20.04
C MET A 159 8.79 -4.32 -21.37
N GLY A 160 8.11 -3.26 -21.82
CA GLY A 160 8.58 -2.43 -22.93
C GLY A 160 9.21 -3.12 -24.15
N GLY A 161 8.70 -4.31 -24.58
CA GLY A 161 9.22 -5.07 -25.73
C GLY A 161 9.39 -6.58 -25.46
N PHE A 162 9.31 -6.99 -24.20
CA PHE A 162 9.29 -8.43 -23.82
C PHE A 162 8.33 -8.63 -22.65
N SER A 163 8.06 -9.85 -22.25
CA SER A 163 7.33 -10.13 -21.03
C SER A 163 8.15 -10.99 -20.08
N LEU A 164 8.08 -10.66 -18.80
CA LEU A 164 8.79 -11.37 -17.74
C LEU A 164 7.79 -12.15 -16.88
N ARG A 165 8.06 -13.42 -16.63
CA ARG A 165 7.35 -14.21 -15.63
C ARG A 165 8.17 -14.25 -14.35
N VAL A 166 7.53 -13.85 -13.25
CA VAL A 166 8.12 -13.88 -11.92
C VAL A 166 7.22 -14.72 -11.04
N THR A 167 7.79 -15.59 -10.25
CA THR A 167 7.07 -16.35 -9.24
C THR A 167 7.29 -15.75 -7.86
N ALA A 168 6.42 -16.08 -6.95
CA ALA A 168 6.53 -15.71 -5.55
C ALA A 168 6.23 -16.92 -4.68
N SER A 169 7.03 -17.09 -3.65
CA SER A 169 6.75 -18.04 -2.58
C SER A 169 5.74 -17.44 -1.61
N VAL A 170 4.66 -18.17 -1.34
CA VAL A 170 3.51 -17.68 -0.57
C VAL A 170 3.25 -18.59 0.61
N GLY A 171 3.02 -18.00 1.78
CA GLY A 171 2.57 -18.71 2.97
C GLY A 171 1.30 -18.10 3.53
N LEU A 172 0.37 -18.93 3.97
CA LEU A 172 -0.89 -18.56 4.60
C LEU A 172 -1.02 -19.23 5.96
N ALA A 173 -1.49 -18.48 6.96
CA ALA A 173 -1.76 -19.02 8.29
C ALA A 173 -3.00 -18.40 8.92
N PRO A 174 -3.89 -19.19 9.55
CA PRO A 174 -5.03 -18.65 10.26
C PRO A 174 -4.60 -17.82 11.48
N VAL A 175 -5.34 -16.73 11.72
CA VAL A 175 -5.20 -15.89 12.91
C VAL A 175 -6.27 -16.30 13.90
N THR A 176 -5.89 -16.82 15.05
CA THR A 176 -6.81 -17.41 16.04
C THR A 176 -7.24 -16.44 17.14
N GLY A 177 -6.74 -15.18 17.11
CA GLY A 177 -7.12 -14.12 18.04
C GLY A 177 -6.26 -12.87 17.89
N PRO A 178 -6.67 -11.72 18.47
CA PRO A 178 -6.00 -10.43 18.31
C PRO A 178 -4.53 -10.43 18.77
N ALA A 179 -4.23 -11.12 19.84
CA ALA A 179 -2.84 -11.23 20.36
C ALA A 179 -1.94 -12.14 19.51
N GLN A 180 -2.49 -12.82 18.49
CA GLN A 180 -1.77 -13.86 17.74
C GLN A 180 -1.40 -13.45 16.30
N LEU A 181 -1.58 -12.17 15.92
CA LEU A 181 -1.19 -11.70 14.59
C LEU A 181 0.29 -11.97 14.29
N THR A 182 1.17 -11.60 15.20
CA THR A 182 2.62 -11.82 15.05
C THR A 182 2.96 -13.31 14.90
N GLU A 183 2.30 -14.16 15.67
CA GLU A 183 2.48 -15.61 15.57
C GLU A 183 1.90 -16.18 14.27
N ALA A 184 0.76 -15.66 13.78
CA ALA A 184 0.19 -16.05 12.49
C ALA A 184 1.10 -15.62 11.33
N LEU A 185 1.65 -14.41 11.37
CA LEU A 185 2.64 -13.95 10.39
C LEU A 185 3.89 -14.82 10.41
N ARG A 186 4.40 -15.17 11.58
CA ARG A 186 5.55 -16.08 11.72
C ARG A 186 5.25 -17.50 11.16
N ARG A 187 4.03 -18.00 11.36
CA ARG A 187 3.60 -19.30 10.77
C ARG A 187 3.45 -19.19 9.25
N ALA A 188 2.87 -18.10 8.75
CA ALA A 188 2.79 -17.85 7.32
C ALA A 188 4.19 -17.75 6.70
N ASP A 189 5.14 -17.06 7.34
CA ASP A 189 6.54 -16.98 6.92
C ASP A 189 7.20 -18.37 6.85
N ALA A 190 6.99 -19.22 7.86
CA ALA A 190 7.49 -20.58 7.84
C ALA A 190 6.90 -21.45 6.70
N GLU A 191 5.60 -21.26 6.35
CA GLU A 191 4.99 -21.93 5.20
C GLU A 191 5.55 -21.40 3.88
N MET A 192 5.74 -20.09 3.76
CA MET A 192 6.39 -19.45 2.62
C MET A 192 7.81 -20.00 2.41
N TYR A 193 8.60 -20.08 3.47
CA TYR A 193 9.96 -20.63 3.40
C TYR A 193 9.98 -22.10 2.98
N ARG A 194 9.02 -22.92 3.44
CA ARG A 194 8.85 -24.30 2.96
C ARG A 194 8.49 -24.34 1.48
N ALA A 195 7.57 -23.49 1.04
CA ALA A 195 7.23 -23.39 -0.39
C ALA A 195 8.47 -23.03 -1.22
N LYS A 196 9.28 -22.05 -0.74
CA LYS A 196 10.52 -21.62 -1.38
C LYS A 196 11.57 -22.74 -1.47
N SER A 197 11.66 -23.60 -0.46
CA SER A 197 12.61 -24.72 -0.44
C SER A 197 12.18 -25.91 -1.31
N LEU A 198 10.87 -26.09 -1.52
CA LEU A 198 10.29 -27.17 -2.33
C LEU A 198 10.09 -26.79 -3.80
N SER A 199 10.08 -25.51 -4.11
CA SER A 199 9.97 -25.03 -5.49
C SER A 199 11.28 -25.30 -6.24
N PRO A 200 11.27 -26.07 -7.35
CA PRO A 200 12.42 -26.27 -8.22
C PRO A 200 12.80 -24.98 -8.96
N GLY A 201 12.32 -23.85 -8.49
CA GLY A 201 12.38 -22.52 -9.12
C GLY A 201 13.77 -21.93 -9.32
N ARG A 202 14.80 -22.65 -8.99
CA ARG A 202 16.16 -22.37 -9.50
C ARG A 202 16.33 -22.75 -10.96
N GLN A 203 15.35 -23.33 -11.64
CA GLN A 203 15.54 -23.90 -12.99
C GLN A 203 14.58 -23.45 -14.09
N ALA A 204 13.64 -22.58 -13.92
CA ALA A 204 12.73 -22.25 -15.02
C ALA A 204 12.44 -20.75 -15.17
N ARG A 205 13.45 -19.98 -15.53
CA ARG A 205 13.20 -18.78 -16.32
C ARG A 205 12.91 -19.18 -17.74
N GLN A 206 11.67 -19.36 -18.07
CA GLN A 206 11.27 -19.29 -19.47
C GLN A 206 11.12 -17.79 -19.80
N LEU A 207 12.21 -17.20 -20.31
CA LEU A 207 12.13 -16.08 -21.22
C LEU A 207 11.26 -16.52 -22.37
N VAL A 208 10.05 -16.06 -22.44
CA VAL A 208 9.27 -16.13 -23.67
C VAL A 208 9.78 -14.98 -24.53
N ASP A 209 10.87 -15.26 -25.23
CA ASP A 209 11.39 -14.37 -26.24
C ASP A 209 10.40 -14.39 -27.41
N THR A 210 9.60 -13.33 -27.53
CA THR A 210 8.71 -13.14 -28.69
C THR A 210 9.46 -12.57 -29.89
N ALA A 211 10.79 -12.63 -29.90
CA ALA A 211 11.65 -12.10 -30.95
C ALA A 211 11.85 -13.05 -32.14
N HIS A 212 11.01 -14.06 -32.33
CA HIS A 212 11.04 -14.91 -33.53
C HIS A 212 9.61 -15.12 -34.05
N LEU A 213 9.05 -14.10 -34.68
CA LEU A 213 8.08 -14.23 -35.73
C LEU A 213 8.41 -13.16 -36.78
N GLU A 214 9.37 -13.46 -37.62
CA GLU A 214 9.39 -13.00 -39.00
C GLU A 214 8.30 -13.71 -39.82
#